data_d7305fd6c6254fd3d7834d4dc3b58bd8
#
_entry.id   d7305fd6c6254fd3d7834d4dc3b58bd8
#
_cell.length_a   1.000
_cell.length_b   1.000
_cell.length_c   1.000
_cell.angle_alpha   90.00
_cell.angle_beta   90.00
_cell.angle_gamma   90.00
#
_symmetry.space_group_name_H-M   'P 1'
#
loop_
_entity.id
_entity.type
_entity.pdbx_description
1 polymer ?
#
loop_
_entity_poly.entity_id
_entity_poly.type
_entity_poly.pdbx_seq_one_letter_code
_entity_poly.pdbx_strand_id
1 'polypeptide(L)'
;MKKTIIIALLFLFFNFSFSLSHAQQEETYNESVLVKGSFRPVIEQAEKINFPAVMTDTMTRFEHTFQYSISPTRLKSLYNPSRIKAARILGEPATKLYNNYFRFGLGNYWSPLADLYWSSTRDREKTYGVRINHRSSWGSLPDYGKNHFGLTNVTLFGKYIVADKLQLSTDLNYEHDHNLYYGFTDDKLQTVLGKDRDDISVKDYAASYNVASWNIGLRNMELDVNKLGYAADVHLGDLWTVWGANELNFTLAGDIHYGFPLLSDRKGVAYLHFEWEHYRNVSPGDGIANFLGINGSSLRPSYTDHTNLLRVNPYVDFLFRGLNIHAGFLYGWDGYSAAGTDKHNYFYPDVMVSKKLMNDNLALSLAATGGLEANTLNSLRIVNPYIDPDFEPGVVTSHYDFIAHARWTISRKLEANAEVSYSIRKDDLTFTLNPLYTLNNVYSAVYNDLNRLTVGADIAFVNDEMLTLRAGGHYYHYHITDDTEPAWSDYYRPDWDFLASADVNYNDRWLFHLEGRLLAKMQGDNNEELPMRYGINASVEYRHNRALSFFLLMDNLAFQRYYYWANYPSQKGLFILGLTYTIPHK
;
A
#
# COMPACT_ATOMS: atom_id res chain seq x y z
N MET A 1 15.14 2.25 22.19
CA MET A 1 14.22 1.27 21.64
C MET A 1 12.92 1.90 21.18
N LYS A 2 12.75 2.85 20.30
CA LYS A 2 11.38 3.39 20.07
C LYS A 2 11.13 4.05 18.73
N LYS A 3 11.93 3.83 17.69
CA LYS A 3 11.88 4.80 16.60
C LYS A 3 11.93 4.29 15.18
N THR A 4 12.09 2.99 14.94
CA THR A 4 12.20 2.46 13.58
C THR A 4 10.86 2.05 12.98
N ILE A 5 9.79 2.13 13.72
CA ILE A 5 8.53 1.52 13.32
C ILE A 5 7.62 2.45 12.56
N ILE A 6 7.62 3.74 12.80
CA ILE A 6 6.93 4.65 11.88
C ILE A 6 7.63 4.61 10.52
N ILE A 7 8.94 4.49 10.54
CA ILE A 7 9.77 4.35 9.35
C ILE A 7 9.60 2.96 8.74
N ALA A 8 9.58 1.90 9.54
CA ALA A 8 9.31 0.55 9.03
C ALA A 8 7.82 0.36 8.70
N LEU A 9 6.88 1.03 9.38
CA LEU A 9 5.48 1.04 8.95
C LEU A 9 5.23 1.95 7.75
N LEU A 10 5.89 3.08 7.62
CA LEU A 10 5.88 3.86 6.39
C LEU A 10 6.68 3.13 5.29
N PHE A 11 7.76 2.44 5.64
CA PHE A 11 8.54 1.61 4.70
C PHE A 11 7.85 0.27 4.42
N LEU A 12 7.21 -0.37 5.39
CA LEU A 12 6.31 -1.51 5.18
C LEU A 12 5.03 -1.06 4.46
N PHE A 13 4.48 0.10 4.75
CA PHE A 13 3.35 0.62 4.01
C PHE A 13 3.75 1.04 2.60
N PHE A 14 4.97 1.50 2.40
CA PHE A 14 5.48 1.87 1.09
C PHE A 14 6.03 0.67 0.31
N ASN A 15 6.76 -0.25 0.92
CA ASN A 15 7.10 -1.53 0.29
C ASN A 15 5.88 -2.45 0.15
N PHE A 16 4.93 -2.40 1.08
CA PHE A 16 3.65 -3.07 0.92
C PHE A 16 2.79 -2.39 -0.17
N SER A 17 2.90 -1.10 -0.40
CA SER A 17 2.28 -0.45 -1.55
C SER A 17 2.99 -0.79 -2.87
N PHE A 18 4.31 -1.00 -2.86
CA PHE A 18 5.05 -1.51 -4.03
C PHE A 18 4.86 -3.02 -4.22
N SER A 19 4.89 -3.81 -3.17
CA SER A 19 4.57 -5.25 -3.23
C SER A 19 3.09 -5.50 -3.51
N LEU A 20 2.18 -4.60 -3.07
CA LEU A 20 0.75 -4.67 -3.43
C LEU A 20 0.49 -4.22 -4.87
N SER A 21 1.32 -3.35 -5.47
CA SER A 21 1.20 -3.14 -6.91
C SER A 21 1.69 -4.35 -7.72
N HIS A 22 2.54 -5.23 -7.15
CA HIS A 22 2.87 -6.53 -7.75
C HIS A 22 1.93 -7.66 -7.30
N ALA A 23 1.37 -7.62 -6.09
CA ALA A 23 0.38 -8.59 -5.60
C ALA A 23 -1.08 -8.29 -6.02
N GLN A 24 -1.38 -7.08 -6.49
CA GLN A 24 -2.66 -6.77 -7.16
C GLN A 24 -2.71 -7.25 -8.61
N GLN A 25 -1.76 -8.05 -9.03
CA GLN A 25 -1.62 -8.46 -10.40
C GLN A 25 -2.31 -9.77 -10.75
N GLU A 26 -2.97 -10.45 -9.85
CA GLU A 26 -3.81 -11.59 -10.22
C GLU A 26 -5.19 -11.56 -9.57
N GLU A 27 -5.91 -10.49 -9.74
CA GLU A 27 -7.29 -10.73 -10.11
C GLU A 27 -7.30 -11.08 -11.61
N THR A 28 -7.04 -12.35 -11.91
CA THR A 28 -7.70 -12.99 -13.03
C THR A 28 -9.13 -12.50 -12.97
N TYR A 29 -9.54 -11.73 -13.98
CA TYR A 29 -10.92 -11.45 -14.27
C TYR A 29 -11.60 -12.76 -14.65
N ASN A 30 -11.75 -13.64 -13.69
CA ASN A 30 -12.81 -14.59 -13.64
C ASN A 30 -14.02 -13.76 -13.20
N GLU A 31 -14.71 -13.19 -14.16
CA GLU A 31 -16.11 -12.91 -13.99
C GLU A 31 -16.84 -14.23 -13.73
N SER A 32 -16.65 -14.81 -12.58
CA SER A 32 -17.72 -15.53 -11.94
C SER A 32 -18.69 -14.45 -11.50
N VAL A 33 -19.56 -14.05 -12.39
CA VAL A 33 -20.78 -13.35 -12.06
C VAL A 33 -21.51 -14.26 -11.08
N LEU A 34 -21.23 -14.07 -9.79
CA LEU A 34 -22.05 -14.60 -8.73
C LEU A 34 -23.34 -13.77 -8.82
N VAL A 35 -24.26 -14.19 -9.67
CA VAL A 35 -25.62 -13.71 -9.65
C VAL A 35 -26.18 -14.18 -8.30
N LYS A 36 -25.97 -13.38 -7.25
CA LYS A 36 -26.79 -13.44 -6.05
C LYS A 36 -28.16 -12.87 -6.45
N GLY A 37 -28.93 -13.65 -7.15
CA GLY A 37 -30.37 -13.49 -7.10
C GLY A 37 -30.77 -13.65 -5.65
N SER A 38 -31.03 -12.57 -4.94
CA SER A 38 -31.73 -12.64 -3.66
C SER A 38 -33.17 -13.04 -4.00
N PHE A 39 -33.38 -14.33 -4.20
CA PHE A 39 -34.71 -14.88 -4.11
C PHE A 39 -35.11 -14.76 -2.64
N ARG A 40 -35.84 -13.70 -2.30
CA ARG A 40 -36.65 -13.67 -1.10
C ARG A 40 -37.91 -14.45 -1.42
N PRO A 41 -38.10 -15.67 -0.91
CA PRO A 41 -39.41 -16.29 -0.97
C PRO A 41 -40.32 -15.42 -0.08
N VAL A 42 -41.19 -14.65 -0.72
CA VAL A 42 -42.32 -14.04 -0.04
C VAL A 42 -43.29 -15.21 0.13
N ILE A 43 -43.40 -15.72 1.36
CA ILE A 43 -44.51 -16.58 1.72
C ILE A 43 -45.71 -15.64 1.75
N GLU A 44 -46.46 -15.60 0.67
CA GLU A 44 -47.81 -15.08 0.71
C GLU A 44 -48.56 -15.84 1.81
N GLN A 45 -49.10 -15.11 2.76
CA GLN A 45 -49.95 -15.69 3.82
C GLN A 45 -51.14 -16.28 3.09
N ALA A 46 -51.11 -17.60 2.82
CA ALA A 46 -52.29 -18.34 2.46
C ALA A 46 -53.23 -18.28 3.67
N GLU A 47 -54.30 -17.55 3.56
CA GLU A 47 -55.37 -17.59 4.53
C GLU A 47 -55.90 -19.03 4.61
N LYS A 48 -55.83 -19.60 5.81
CA LYS A 48 -56.36 -20.94 6.06
C LYS A 48 -57.87 -20.86 5.96
N ILE A 49 -58.45 -21.27 4.87
CA ILE A 49 -59.88 -21.38 4.72
C ILE A 49 -60.34 -22.54 5.64
N ASN A 50 -60.88 -22.21 6.77
CA ASN A 50 -61.53 -23.14 7.65
C ASN A 50 -62.96 -23.37 7.12
N PHE A 51 -63.20 -24.46 6.42
CA PHE A 51 -64.54 -24.97 6.24
C PHE A 51 -64.89 -25.80 7.48
N PRO A 52 -65.94 -25.40 8.23
CA PRO A 52 -66.47 -26.31 9.23
C PRO A 52 -67.10 -27.51 8.53
N ALA A 53 -66.64 -28.69 8.89
CA ALA A 53 -67.26 -29.93 8.42
C ALA A 53 -68.68 -30.03 8.99
N VAL A 54 -69.69 -29.84 8.14
CA VAL A 54 -71.07 -30.19 8.48
C VAL A 54 -71.20 -31.69 8.26
N MET A 55 -71.19 -32.44 9.37
CA MET A 55 -71.56 -33.84 9.35
C MET A 55 -73.10 -33.93 9.18
N THR A 56 -73.57 -34.25 8.04
CA THR A 56 -74.89 -34.83 7.85
C THR A 56 -74.72 -36.32 7.68
N ASP A 57 -75.04 -37.02 8.73
CA ASP A 57 -75.11 -38.47 8.75
C ASP A 57 -76.42 -38.92 8.05
N THR A 58 -76.27 -39.52 6.89
CA THR A 58 -77.30 -40.37 6.27
C THR A 58 -76.59 -41.56 5.64
N MET A 59 -76.54 -42.64 6.45
CA MET A 59 -76.14 -43.91 5.91
C MET A 59 -77.15 -44.43 4.92
N THR A 60 -76.75 -44.55 3.70
CA THR A 60 -77.23 -45.55 2.76
C THR A 60 -76.04 -46.27 2.16
N ARG A 61 -75.84 -47.46 2.70
CA ARG A 61 -74.79 -48.38 2.27
C ARG A 61 -75.22 -49.01 0.94
N PHE A 62 -74.72 -48.54 -0.17
CA PHE A 62 -74.78 -49.21 -1.47
C PHE A 62 -73.45 -49.89 -1.73
N GLU A 63 -73.43 -51.21 -1.69
CA GLU A 63 -72.30 -51.98 -2.19
C GLU A 63 -72.39 -52.04 -3.73
N HIS A 64 -71.64 -51.17 -4.40
CA HIS A 64 -71.43 -51.28 -5.81
C HIS A 64 -70.18 -52.08 -6.11
N THR A 65 -70.37 -53.29 -6.59
CA THR A 65 -69.31 -54.09 -7.17
C THR A 65 -68.98 -53.51 -8.56
N PHE A 66 -67.93 -52.73 -8.67
CA PHE A 66 -67.48 -52.22 -9.97
C PHE A 66 -66.58 -53.26 -10.64
N GLN A 67 -67.06 -53.87 -11.76
CA GLN A 67 -66.20 -54.63 -12.63
C GLN A 67 -65.53 -53.67 -13.63
N TYR A 68 -64.23 -53.46 -13.41
CA TYR A 68 -63.44 -52.65 -14.35
C TYR A 68 -62.92 -53.55 -15.46
N SER A 69 -63.40 -53.36 -16.72
CA SER A 69 -62.73 -53.88 -17.87
C SER A 69 -61.76 -52.84 -18.38
N ILE A 70 -60.44 -53.10 -18.21
CA ILE A 70 -59.41 -52.26 -18.76
C ILE A 70 -59.30 -52.55 -20.26
N SER A 71 -59.85 -51.67 -21.09
CA SER A 71 -59.63 -51.72 -22.52
C SER A 71 -58.30 -51.01 -22.83
N PRO A 72 -57.30 -51.70 -23.40
CA PRO A 72 -56.03 -51.07 -23.71
C PRO A 72 -56.15 -50.17 -24.97
N THR A 73 -56.85 -49.06 -24.84
CA THR A 73 -56.91 -48.09 -25.93
C THR A 73 -55.68 -47.22 -25.89
N ARG A 74 -54.70 -47.42 -26.76
CA ARG A 74 -53.56 -46.49 -26.92
C ARG A 74 -54.11 -45.19 -27.52
N LEU A 75 -54.32 -44.21 -26.67
CA LEU A 75 -54.55 -42.85 -27.13
C LEU A 75 -53.25 -42.32 -27.75
N LYS A 76 -53.17 -42.23 -29.06
CA LYS A 76 -52.12 -41.48 -29.75
C LYS A 76 -52.41 -40.00 -29.52
N SER A 77 -51.73 -39.40 -28.55
CA SER A 77 -51.72 -37.94 -28.39
C SER A 77 -51.02 -37.31 -29.61
N LEU A 78 -51.75 -36.57 -30.38
CA LEU A 78 -51.23 -35.73 -31.47
C LEU A 78 -50.70 -34.39 -30.97
N TYR A 79 -50.48 -34.30 -29.64
CA TYR A 79 -49.90 -33.11 -29.05
C TYR A 79 -48.39 -33.10 -29.30
N ASN A 80 -47.98 -32.29 -30.27
CA ASN A 80 -46.56 -31.90 -30.44
C ASN A 80 -46.30 -30.72 -29.54
N PRO A 81 -45.59 -30.91 -28.41
CA PRO A 81 -45.22 -29.77 -27.57
C PRO A 81 -44.36 -28.83 -28.40
N SER A 82 -44.78 -27.57 -28.51
CA SER A 82 -43.96 -26.54 -29.12
C SER A 82 -42.63 -26.48 -28.34
N ARG A 83 -41.50 -26.56 -29.05
CA ARG A 83 -40.19 -26.41 -28.40
C ARG A 83 -40.17 -25.09 -27.66
N ILE A 84 -39.98 -25.16 -26.36
CA ILE A 84 -39.74 -23.98 -25.52
C ILE A 84 -38.52 -23.30 -26.11
N LYS A 85 -38.69 -22.10 -26.65
CA LYS A 85 -37.54 -21.25 -27.04
C LYS A 85 -36.77 -20.96 -25.78
N ALA A 86 -35.49 -21.34 -25.76
CA ALA A 86 -34.60 -20.96 -24.68
C ALA A 86 -34.71 -19.43 -24.46
N ALA A 87 -35.05 -19.03 -23.25
CA ALA A 87 -35.04 -17.62 -22.88
C ALA A 87 -33.62 -17.11 -23.13
N ARG A 88 -33.46 -16.19 -24.08
CA ARG A 88 -32.21 -15.43 -24.16
C ARG A 88 -32.17 -14.56 -22.92
N ILE A 89 -31.27 -14.88 -22.01
CA ILE A 89 -30.88 -13.95 -20.97
C ILE A 89 -30.19 -12.81 -21.72
N LEU A 90 -30.89 -11.69 -21.88
CA LEU A 90 -30.26 -10.44 -22.25
C LEU A 90 -29.35 -10.13 -21.08
N GLY A 91 -28.04 -10.23 -21.29
CA GLY A 91 -27.08 -9.83 -20.28
C GLY A 91 -27.42 -8.42 -19.78
N GLU A 92 -27.24 -8.19 -18.52
CA GLU A 92 -27.44 -6.85 -17.96
C GLU A 92 -26.68 -5.83 -18.82
N PRO A 93 -27.29 -4.68 -19.13
CA PRO A 93 -26.60 -3.64 -19.89
C PRO A 93 -25.33 -3.29 -19.13
N ALA A 94 -24.19 -3.39 -19.82
CA ALA A 94 -22.91 -3.09 -19.21
C ALA A 94 -22.96 -1.72 -18.52
N THR A 95 -22.62 -1.68 -17.25
CA THR A 95 -22.56 -0.45 -16.46
C THR A 95 -21.75 0.62 -17.19
N LYS A 96 -22.26 1.85 -17.21
CA LYS A 96 -21.52 2.97 -17.80
C LYS A 96 -20.25 3.18 -16.98
N LEU A 97 -19.09 3.00 -17.59
CA LEU A 97 -17.81 3.29 -17.00
C LEU A 97 -17.46 4.76 -17.26
N TYR A 98 -16.95 5.40 -16.25
CA TYR A 98 -16.37 6.73 -16.37
C TYR A 98 -14.87 6.56 -16.64
N ASN A 99 -14.37 7.22 -17.68
CA ASN A 99 -12.95 7.17 -18.06
C ASN A 99 -12.17 8.41 -17.63
N ASN A 100 -12.78 9.25 -16.86
CA ASN A 100 -12.18 10.48 -16.38
C ASN A 100 -12.68 10.83 -14.98
N TYR A 101 -11.82 11.47 -14.24
CA TYR A 101 -12.07 11.92 -12.89
C TYR A 101 -11.28 13.18 -12.64
N PHE A 102 -11.97 14.22 -12.18
CA PHE A 102 -11.38 15.52 -11.86
C PHE A 102 -11.77 15.87 -10.44
N ARG A 103 -10.80 16.16 -9.60
CA ARG A 103 -11.01 16.59 -8.24
C ARG A 103 -10.19 17.83 -7.98
N PHE A 104 -10.82 18.89 -7.50
CA PHE A 104 -10.18 20.15 -7.19
C PHE A 104 -10.63 20.63 -5.82
N GLY A 105 -9.68 21.09 -5.03
CA GLY A 105 -9.94 21.65 -3.72
C GLY A 105 -8.98 22.77 -3.38
N LEU A 106 -9.39 23.63 -2.46
CA LEU A 106 -8.55 24.68 -1.89
C LEU A 106 -8.76 24.71 -0.39
N GLY A 107 -7.66 24.79 0.35
CA GLY A 107 -7.68 24.81 1.80
C GLY A 107 -7.10 26.06 2.42
N ASN A 108 -7.18 26.10 3.77
CA ASN A 108 -6.40 27.04 4.54
C ASN A 108 -4.91 26.83 4.27
N TYR A 109 -4.03 27.76 4.66
CA TYR A 109 -2.60 27.77 4.29
C TYR A 109 -2.36 27.82 2.77
N TRP A 110 -3.30 28.29 1.97
CA TRP A 110 -3.23 28.23 0.51
C TRP A 110 -2.85 26.82 0.04
N SER A 111 -3.67 25.84 0.38
CA SER A 111 -3.41 24.42 0.13
C SER A 111 -4.25 23.93 -1.05
N PRO A 112 -3.80 24.10 -2.30
CA PRO A 112 -4.46 23.51 -3.46
C PRO A 112 -4.32 21.99 -3.47
N LEU A 113 -5.39 21.34 -3.89
CA LEU A 113 -5.46 19.90 -4.20
C LEU A 113 -6.04 19.76 -5.59
N ALA A 114 -5.38 18.97 -6.45
CA ALA A 114 -5.86 18.68 -7.79
C ALA A 114 -5.53 17.23 -8.15
N ASP A 115 -6.56 16.43 -8.42
CA ASP A 115 -6.42 15.09 -8.95
C ASP A 115 -7.11 15.03 -10.31
N LEU A 116 -6.40 14.54 -11.30
CA LEU A 116 -6.89 14.32 -12.65
C LEU A 116 -6.56 12.89 -13.06
N TYR A 117 -7.56 12.18 -13.51
CA TYR A 117 -7.41 10.87 -14.08
C TYR A 117 -8.18 10.81 -15.39
N TRP A 118 -7.54 10.32 -16.44
CA TRP A 118 -8.17 10.01 -17.71
C TRP A 118 -7.59 8.73 -18.30
N SER A 119 -8.44 7.85 -18.81
CA SER A 119 -8.00 6.63 -19.47
C SER A 119 -8.88 6.27 -20.66
N SER A 120 -8.33 5.50 -21.58
CA SER A 120 -9.14 4.80 -22.59
C SER A 120 -9.99 3.74 -21.89
N THR A 121 -11.23 3.52 -22.37
CA THR A 121 -12.12 2.52 -21.79
C THR A 121 -12.54 1.48 -22.82
N ARG A 122 -12.81 0.25 -22.34
CA ARG A 122 -13.47 -0.85 -23.09
C ARG A 122 -12.76 -1.32 -24.35
N ASP A 123 -11.48 -1.08 -24.47
CA ASP A 123 -10.67 -1.76 -25.47
C ASP A 123 -10.05 -3.00 -24.82
N ARG A 124 -10.20 -4.17 -25.42
CA ARG A 124 -9.64 -5.42 -24.90
C ARG A 124 -8.15 -5.54 -25.14
N GLU A 125 -7.65 -4.90 -26.17
CA GLU A 125 -6.27 -5.05 -26.60
C GLU A 125 -5.37 -3.96 -26.01
N LYS A 126 -5.92 -2.76 -25.76
CA LYS A 126 -5.13 -1.61 -25.32
C LYS A 126 -5.84 -0.76 -24.30
N THR A 127 -5.09 -0.34 -23.30
CA THR A 127 -5.51 0.66 -22.31
C THR A 127 -4.38 1.66 -22.16
N TYR A 128 -4.68 2.93 -22.14
CA TYR A 128 -3.71 4.00 -21.91
C TYR A 128 -4.38 5.17 -21.22
N GLY A 129 -3.60 5.94 -20.50
CA GLY A 129 -4.16 7.06 -19.76
C GLY A 129 -3.11 7.93 -19.11
N VAL A 130 -3.61 8.93 -18.40
CA VAL A 130 -2.82 9.88 -17.62
C VAL A 130 -3.44 10.04 -16.24
N ARG A 131 -2.58 10.14 -15.24
CA ARG A 131 -2.90 10.50 -13.87
C ARG A 131 -2.04 11.68 -13.47
N ILE A 132 -2.66 12.71 -12.89
CA ILE A 132 -1.96 13.85 -12.30
C ILE A 132 -2.52 14.04 -10.90
N ASN A 133 -1.65 14.07 -9.90
CA ASN A 133 -1.99 14.35 -8.52
C ASN A 133 -1.14 15.52 -8.05
N HIS A 134 -1.76 16.51 -7.42
CA HIS A 134 -1.08 17.63 -6.80
C HIS A 134 -1.68 17.93 -5.45
N ARG A 135 -0.84 18.04 -4.44
CA ARG A 135 -1.19 18.56 -3.11
C ARG A 135 -0.05 19.43 -2.59
N SER A 136 -0.36 20.61 -2.17
CA SER A 136 0.64 21.49 -1.56
C SER A 136 0.03 22.33 -0.42
N SER A 137 0.90 22.93 0.38
CA SER A 137 0.53 23.88 1.42
C SER A 137 1.60 24.97 1.53
N TRP A 138 1.19 26.22 1.55
CA TRP A 138 2.07 27.38 1.57
C TRP A 138 1.94 28.10 2.92
N GLY A 139 1.89 27.32 3.99
CA GLY A 139 1.76 27.83 5.34
C GLY A 139 3.01 28.46 5.90
N SER A 140 2.85 29.07 7.07
CA SER A 140 3.94 29.47 7.94
C SER A 140 3.59 29.12 9.38
N LEU A 141 4.61 28.84 10.17
CA LEU A 141 4.47 28.52 11.59
C LEU A 141 5.03 29.66 12.43
N PRO A 142 4.39 30.02 13.54
CA PRO A 142 4.98 30.93 14.51
C PRO A 142 6.37 30.42 14.91
N ASP A 143 7.33 31.32 14.99
CA ASP A 143 8.74 31.09 15.39
C ASP A 143 9.59 30.25 14.41
N TYR A 144 8.98 29.54 13.45
CA TYR A 144 9.66 28.68 12.45
C TYR A 144 9.59 29.23 11.03
N GLY A 145 8.76 30.23 10.78
CA GLY A 145 8.58 30.83 9.46
C GLY A 145 7.89 29.92 8.45
N LYS A 146 8.30 29.98 7.19
CA LYS A 146 7.66 29.22 6.09
C LYS A 146 7.93 27.72 6.23
N ASN A 147 6.88 26.93 6.17
CA ASN A 147 6.92 25.47 6.20
C ASN A 147 6.17 24.89 4.99
N HIS A 148 6.50 25.40 3.81
CA HIS A 148 5.88 24.95 2.57
C HIS A 148 6.19 23.49 2.30
N PHE A 149 5.20 22.78 1.78
CA PHE A 149 5.40 21.47 1.18
C PHE A 149 4.55 21.33 -0.08
N GLY A 150 4.95 20.46 -0.97
CA GLY A 150 4.19 20.18 -2.18
C GLY A 150 4.63 18.88 -2.84
N LEU A 151 3.66 18.06 -3.20
CA LEU A 151 3.88 16.83 -3.95
C LEU A 151 3.05 16.90 -5.24
N THR A 152 3.74 16.70 -6.36
CA THR A 152 3.12 16.61 -7.69
C THR A 152 3.57 15.33 -8.35
N ASN A 153 2.62 14.48 -8.73
CA ASN A 153 2.87 13.26 -9.48
C ASN A 153 2.16 13.31 -10.81
N VAL A 154 2.86 12.97 -11.89
CA VAL A 154 2.33 12.81 -13.23
C VAL A 154 2.69 11.43 -13.74
N THR A 155 1.70 10.60 -14.05
CA THR A 155 1.91 9.25 -14.57
C THR A 155 1.21 9.11 -15.91
N LEU A 156 1.95 8.70 -16.93
CA LEU A 156 1.43 8.23 -18.21
C LEU A 156 1.54 6.72 -18.22
N PHE A 157 0.44 6.03 -18.43
CA PHE A 157 0.43 4.57 -18.41
C PHE A 157 -0.16 4.00 -19.68
N GLY A 158 0.32 2.83 -20.05
CA GLY A 158 -0.14 2.09 -21.21
C GLY A 158 -0.05 0.58 -21.00
N LYS A 159 -1.03 -0.13 -21.54
CA LYS A 159 -1.08 -1.58 -21.57
C LYS A 159 -1.53 -2.01 -22.96
N TYR A 160 -0.84 -2.96 -23.54
CA TYR A 160 -1.18 -3.54 -24.83
C TYR A 160 -1.11 -5.07 -24.78
N ILE A 161 -2.15 -5.72 -25.30
CA ILE A 161 -2.26 -7.18 -25.37
C ILE A 161 -2.03 -7.61 -26.81
N VAL A 162 -1.01 -8.42 -27.03
CA VAL A 162 -0.63 -8.92 -28.36
C VAL A 162 -1.17 -10.33 -28.53
N ALA A 163 -2.04 -10.52 -29.52
CA ALA A 163 -2.57 -11.83 -29.93
C ALA A 163 -3.17 -12.66 -28.78
N ASP A 164 -3.77 -12.02 -27.77
CA ASP A 164 -4.34 -12.63 -26.55
C ASP A 164 -3.35 -13.53 -25.78
N LYS A 165 -2.04 -13.35 -25.97
CA LYS A 165 -1.00 -14.20 -25.36
C LYS A 165 0.04 -13.44 -24.58
N LEU A 166 0.29 -12.20 -24.95
CA LEU A 166 1.36 -11.40 -24.37
C LEU A 166 0.82 -10.04 -23.99
N GLN A 167 1.07 -9.64 -22.75
CA GLN A 167 0.78 -8.30 -22.26
C GLN A 167 2.06 -7.50 -22.19
N LEU A 168 2.06 -6.34 -22.80
CA LEU A 168 3.06 -5.30 -22.62
C LEU A 168 2.45 -4.17 -21.78
N SER A 169 3.11 -3.75 -20.72
CA SER A 169 2.74 -2.60 -19.90
C SER A 169 3.88 -1.58 -19.87
N THR A 170 3.54 -0.31 -19.76
CA THR A 170 4.52 0.76 -19.61
C THR A 170 3.95 1.90 -18.80
N ASP A 171 4.75 2.43 -17.86
CA ASP A 171 4.40 3.58 -17.03
C ASP A 171 5.58 4.57 -17.03
N LEU A 172 5.31 5.79 -17.48
CA LEU A 172 6.22 6.93 -17.32
C LEU A 172 5.71 7.76 -16.16
N ASN A 173 6.54 7.96 -15.16
CA ASN A 173 6.19 8.72 -13.96
C ASN A 173 7.17 9.88 -13.74
N TYR A 174 6.63 11.02 -13.37
CA TYR A 174 7.39 12.17 -12.89
C TYR A 174 6.82 12.62 -11.55
N GLU A 175 7.69 12.73 -10.56
CA GLU A 175 7.36 13.21 -9.22
C GLU A 175 8.20 14.45 -8.91
N HIS A 176 7.56 15.48 -8.40
CA HIS A 176 8.18 16.63 -7.79
C HIS A 176 7.75 16.73 -6.34
N ASP A 177 8.67 16.49 -5.42
CA ASP A 177 8.47 16.60 -3.97
C ASP A 177 9.26 17.81 -3.46
N HIS A 178 8.55 18.78 -2.90
CA HIS A 178 9.10 20.01 -2.37
C HIS A 178 8.82 20.14 -0.89
N ASN A 179 9.87 20.29 -0.10
CA ASN A 179 9.83 20.57 1.33
C ASN A 179 10.84 21.67 1.66
N LEU A 180 10.87 22.11 2.90
CA LEU A 180 11.84 23.08 3.41
C LEU A 180 12.51 22.52 4.65
N TYR A 181 13.82 22.73 4.79
CA TYR A 181 14.57 22.44 6.03
C TYR A 181 14.28 23.52 7.10
N TYR A 182 13.01 23.72 7.46
CA TYR A 182 12.54 24.80 8.34
C TYR A 182 12.73 24.51 9.85
N GLY A 183 13.40 23.42 10.21
CA GLY A 183 13.56 22.97 11.58
C GLY A 183 14.44 23.87 12.49
N PHE A 184 14.30 25.19 12.39
CA PHE A 184 15.00 26.17 13.20
C PHE A 184 14.10 27.37 13.52
N THR A 185 14.25 27.91 14.75
CA THR A 185 13.49 29.07 15.20
C THR A 185 14.16 30.38 14.78
N ASP A 186 13.41 31.49 14.83
CA ASP A 186 13.94 32.82 14.54
C ASP A 186 15.03 33.21 15.54
N ASP A 187 14.85 32.87 16.82
CA ASP A 187 15.86 33.09 17.87
C ASP A 187 17.18 32.32 17.58
N LYS A 188 17.05 31.07 17.16
CA LYS A 188 18.21 30.24 16.76
C LYS A 188 18.92 30.81 15.54
N LEU A 189 18.18 31.25 14.52
CA LEU A 189 18.72 31.87 13.34
C LEU A 189 19.54 33.12 13.69
N GLN A 190 19.00 33.98 14.54
CA GLN A 190 19.67 35.19 15.02
C GLN A 190 20.89 34.87 15.89
N THR A 191 20.75 33.93 16.83
CA THR A 191 21.83 33.61 17.77
C THR A 191 23.01 32.91 17.09
N VAL A 192 22.76 32.01 16.13
CA VAL A 192 23.80 31.19 15.50
C VAL A 192 24.39 31.88 14.26
N LEU A 193 23.58 32.49 13.43
CA LEU A 193 24.01 33.08 12.16
C LEU A 193 24.00 34.62 12.14
N GLY A 194 23.44 35.27 13.15
CA GLY A 194 23.28 36.72 13.19
C GLY A 194 22.37 37.27 12.10
N LYS A 195 21.41 36.45 11.59
CA LYS A 195 20.49 36.77 10.52
C LYS A 195 19.07 36.81 11.00
N ASP A 196 18.29 37.70 10.42
CA ASP A 196 16.82 37.70 10.56
C ASP A 196 16.17 36.88 9.45
N ARG A 197 14.88 36.53 9.64
CA ARG A 197 14.13 35.72 8.65
C ARG A 197 14.03 36.40 7.27
N ASP A 198 14.03 37.72 7.23
CA ASP A 198 13.97 38.51 6.02
C ASP A 198 15.31 38.52 5.24
N ASP A 199 16.42 38.15 5.90
CA ASP A 199 17.76 38.08 5.30
C ASP A 199 18.02 36.76 4.56
N ILE A 200 17.10 35.80 4.67
CA ILE A 200 17.26 34.46 4.06
C ILE A 200 16.20 34.18 2.99
N SER A 201 16.63 33.53 1.94
CA SER A 201 15.73 33.05 0.89
C SER A 201 15.26 31.62 1.17
N VAL A 202 14.01 31.30 0.79
CA VAL A 202 13.50 29.91 0.83
C VAL A 202 14.42 28.94 0.07
N LYS A 203 15.12 29.42 -0.97
CA LYS A 203 16.06 28.61 -1.77
C LYS A 203 17.28 28.18 -0.97
N ASP A 204 17.66 28.92 0.09
CA ASP A 204 18.85 28.64 0.90
C ASP A 204 18.66 27.41 1.83
N TYR A 205 17.40 26.99 2.00
CA TYR A 205 17.03 25.83 2.83
C TYR A 205 15.89 24.99 2.19
N ALA A 206 15.83 24.90 0.87
CA ALA A 206 14.86 24.07 0.16
C ALA A 206 15.28 22.59 0.16
N ALA A 207 14.32 21.70 0.37
CA ALA A 207 14.43 20.26 0.17
C ALA A 207 13.52 19.87 -1.01
N SER A 208 14.06 19.90 -2.22
CA SER A 208 13.29 19.59 -3.44
C SER A 208 13.92 18.44 -4.18
N TYR A 209 13.10 17.44 -4.44
CA TYR A 209 13.46 16.22 -5.13
C TYR A 209 12.61 16.10 -6.40
N ASN A 210 13.24 15.74 -7.49
CA ASN A 210 12.59 15.43 -8.76
C ASN A 210 12.91 13.97 -9.09
N VAL A 211 11.92 13.19 -9.42
CA VAL A 211 12.08 11.79 -9.80
C VAL A 211 11.39 11.56 -11.14
N ALA A 212 12.13 11.12 -12.13
CA ALA A 212 11.59 10.61 -13.37
C ALA A 212 11.81 9.11 -13.43
N SER A 213 10.78 8.34 -13.74
CA SER A 213 10.92 6.89 -13.85
C SER A 213 10.14 6.31 -15.01
N TRP A 214 10.66 5.22 -15.56
CA TRP A 214 10.04 4.47 -16.64
C TRP A 214 10.02 2.99 -16.28
N ASN A 215 8.81 2.42 -16.19
CA ASN A 215 8.59 1.00 -15.99
C ASN A 215 8.12 0.37 -17.29
N ILE A 216 8.69 -0.77 -17.66
CA ILE A 216 8.30 -1.59 -18.81
C ILE A 216 8.10 -3.01 -18.30
N GLY A 217 6.90 -3.56 -18.48
CA GLY A 217 6.57 -4.93 -18.10
C GLY A 217 6.15 -5.75 -19.29
N LEU A 218 6.61 -6.98 -19.34
CA LEU A 218 6.23 -8.00 -20.32
C LEU A 218 5.74 -9.23 -19.56
N ARG A 219 4.56 -9.72 -19.90
CA ARG A 219 3.98 -10.90 -19.23
C ARG A 219 3.26 -11.78 -20.26
N ASN A 220 3.43 -13.10 -20.15
CA ASN A 220 2.55 -13.99 -20.90
C ASN A 220 1.20 -14.12 -20.18
N MET A 221 0.13 -14.29 -20.97
CA MET A 221 -1.26 -14.40 -20.48
C MET A 221 -1.72 -15.85 -20.38
N GLU A 222 -0.79 -16.79 -20.14
CA GLU A 222 -1.16 -18.19 -19.97
C GLU A 222 -1.81 -18.40 -18.59
N LEU A 223 -3.06 -18.83 -18.59
CA LEU A 223 -3.85 -19.06 -17.37
C LEU A 223 -3.69 -20.48 -16.81
N ASP A 224 -3.15 -21.40 -17.59
CA ASP A 224 -2.91 -22.76 -17.13
C ASP A 224 -1.58 -22.84 -16.36
N VAL A 225 -1.66 -22.92 -15.04
CA VAL A 225 -0.48 -23.06 -14.17
C VAL A 225 0.40 -24.28 -14.48
N ASN A 226 -0.09 -25.26 -15.25
CA ASN A 226 0.72 -26.40 -15.70
C ASN A 226 1.58 -26.08 -16.93
N LYS A 227 1.41 -24.89 -17.50
CA LYS A 227 2.23 -24.41 -18.60
C LYS A 227 3.23 -23.38 -18.07
N LEU A 228 4.23 -23.10 -18.88
CA LEU A 228 5.24 -22.12 -18.56
C LEU A 228 4.63 -20.72 -18.55
N GLY A 229 4.61 -20.12 -17.35
CA GLY A 229 4.33 -18.69 -17.17
C GLY A 229 5.64 -17.92 -17.02
N TYR A 230 5.68 -16.70 -17.55
CA TYR A 230 6.84 -15.83 -17.40
C TYR A 230 6.43 -14.36 -17.41
N ALA A 231 7.16 -13.56 -16.66
CA ALA A 231 7.11 -12.10 -16.67
C ALA A 231 8.54 -11.53 -16.64
N ALA A 232 8.70 -10.35 -17.18
CA ALA A 232 9.94 -9.57 -17.10
C ALA A 232 9.59 -8.10 -16.94
N ASP A 233 10.24 -7.44 -16.01
CA ASP A 233 10.03 -6.03 -15.71
C ASP A 233 11.38 -5.30 -15.73
N VAL A 234 11.38 -4.11 -16.32
CA VAL A 234 12.51 -3.19 -16.34
C VAL A 234 12.08 -1.88 -15.74
N HIS A 235 12.83 -1.40 -14.77
CA HIS A 235 12.66 -0.07 -14.18
C HIS A 235 13.89 0.78 -14.46
N LEU A 236 13.68 2.00 -14.90
CA LEU A 236 14.68 3.06 -15.05
C LEU A 236 14.22 4.24 -14.22
N GLY A 237 15.03 4.72 -13.30
CA GLY A 237 14.74 5.87 -12.45
C GLY A 237 15.91 6.85 -12.42
N ASP A 238 15.59 8.13 -12.41
CA ASP A 238 16.54 9.21 -12.19
C ASP A 238 15.97 10.19 -11.18
N LEU A 239 16.67 10.38 -10.08
CA LEU A 239 16.37 11.35 -9.04
C LEU A 239 17.42 12.43 -9.02
N TRP A 240 17.01 13.70 -8.97
CA TRP A 240 17.90 14.81 -8.78
C TRP A 240 17.35 15.84 -7.81
N THR A 241 18.24 16.49 -7.09
CA THR A 241 17.91 17.50 -6.08
C THR A 241 18.34 18.89 -6.52
N VAL A 242 17.84 19.92 -5.85
CA VAL A 242 18.27 21.31 -6.08
C VAL A 242 19.72 21.56 -5.65
N TRP A 243 20.30 20.70 -4.83
CA TRP A 243 21.66 20.80 -4.31
C TRP A 243 22.68 20.01 -5.12
N GLY A 244 22.26 19.30 -6.17
CA GLY A 244 23.14 18.55 -7.06
C GLY A 244 23.34 17.09 -6.71
N ALA A 245 22.67 16.55 -5.69
CA ALA A 245 22.60 15.10 -5.49
C ALA A 245 21.80 14.46 -6.63
N ASN A 246 22.28 13.31 -7.11
CA ASN A 246 21.63 12.56 -8.17
C ASN A 246 21.72 11.07 -7.91
N GLU A 247 20.64 10.34 -8.18
CA GLU A 247 20.57 8.87 -8.09
C GLU A 247 19.97 8.32 -9.38
N LEU A 248 20.74 7.52 -10.10
CA LEU A 248 20.24 6.75 -11.24
C LEU A 248 19.98 5.31 -10.79
N ASN A 249 18.78 4.81 -11.03
CA ASN A 249 18.37 3.45 -10.72
C ASN A 249 18.05 2.67 -12.00
N PHE A 250 18.57 1.46 -12.09
CA PHE A 250 18.18 0.45 -13.05
C PHE A 250 17.81 -0.84 -12.33
N THR A 251 16.60 -1.36 -12.57
CA THR A 251 16.17 -2.66 -12.05
C THR A 251 15.72 -3.55 -13.20
N LEU A 252 16.18 -4.78 -13.19
CA LEU A 252 15.71 -5.86 -14.06
C LEU A 252 15.17 -6.98 -13.19
N ALA A 253 13.88 -7.27 -13.29
CA ALA A 253 13.23 -8.35 -12.58
C ALA A 253 12.62 -9.36 -13.56
N GLY A 254 12.49 -10.61 -13.15
CA GLY A 254 11.87 -11.64 -13.94
C GLY A 254 11.29 -12.75 -13.09
N ASP A 255 10.14 -13.26 -13.52
CA ASP A 255 9.43 -14.36 -12.89
C ASP A 255 9.21 -15.48 -13.91
N ILE A 256 9.45 -16.70 -13.47
CA ILE A 256 9.15 -17.91 -14.24
C ILE A 256 8.41 -18.87 -13.33
N HIS A 257 7.32 -19.47 -13.82
CA HIS A 257 6.65 -20.53 -13.08
C HIS A 257 6.23 -21.68 -13.99
N TYR A 258 6.17 -22.87 -13.39
CA TYR A 258 5.73 -24.07 -14.06
C TYR A 258 5.10 -25.06 -13.09
N GLY A 259 3.91 -25.53 -13.41
CA GLY A 259 3.21 -26.55 -12.62
C GLY A 259 3.74 -27.95 -12.93
N PHE A 260 3.91 -28.76 -11.89
CA PHE A 260 4.38 -30.13 -12.01
C PHE A 260 3.58 -31.10 -11.12
N PRO A 261 3.48 -32.37 -11.48
CA PRO A 261 2.85 -33.38 -10.61
C PRO A 261 3.78 -33.71 -9.44
N LEU A 262 3.33 -33.46 -8.21
CA LEU A 262 4.15 -33.74 -7.02
C LEU A 262 3.99 -35.19 -6.51
N LEU A 263 2.76 -35.73 -6.49
CA LEU A 263 2.38 -37.09 -6.08
C LEU A 263 1.05 -37.41 -6.77
N SER A 264 0.75 -38.67 -7.07
CA SER A 264 -0.32 -39.20 -7.94
C SER A 264 -1.59 -38.35 -8.18
N ASP A 265 -1.99 -37.45 -7.25
CA ASP A 265 -3.16 -36.57 -7.39
C ASP A 265 -2.90 -35.12 -6.95
N ARG A 266 -1.64 -34.74 -6.72
CA ARG A 266 -1.28 -33.41 -6.20
C ARG A 266 -0.40 -32.67 -7.19
N LYS A 267 -0.70 -31.39 -7.36
CA LYS A 267 0.05 -30.47 -8.21
C LYS A 267 0.85 -29.53 -7.32
N GLY A 268 2.08 -29.29 -7.70
CA GLY A 268 2.93 -28.23 -7.18
C GLY A 268 3.22 -27.23 -8.29
N VAL A 269 3.56 -26.02 -7.92
CA VAL A 269 4.04 -25.01 -8.86
C VAL A 269 5.43 -24.59 -8.40
N ALA A 270 6.39 -24.69 -9.30
CA ALA A 270 7.74 -24.19 -9.07
C ALA A 270 7.85 -22.79 -9.65
N TYR A 271 8.49 -21.94 -8.92
CA TYR A 271 8.75 -20.55 -9.27
C TYR A 271 10.23 -20.26 -9.21
N LEU A 272 10.66 -19.35 -10.04
CA LEU A 272 11.97 -18.71 -9.98
C LEU A 272 11.76 -17.22 -10.15
N HIS A 273 12.04 -16.47 -9.11
CA HIS A 273 12.13 -15.01 -9.16
C HIS A 273 13.60 -14.60 -9.26
N PHE A 274 13.87 -13.59 -10.05
CA PHE A 274 15.18 -13.01 -10.25
C PHE A 274 15.04 -11.50 -10.27
N GLU A 275 15.92 -10.78 -9.57
CA GLU A 275 15.96 -9.33 -9.55
C GLU A 275 17.40 -8.85 -9.46
N TRP A 276 17.76 -7.93 -10.33
CA TRP A 276 19.03 -7.21 -10.30
C TRP A 276 18.78 -5.72 -10.29
N GLU A 277 19.35 -5.05 -9.29
CA GLU A 277 19.29 -3.61 -9.11
C GLU A 277 20.69 -3.01 -9.24
N HIS A 278 20.77 -1.89 -9.91
CA HIS A 278 21.97 -1.07 -10.02
C HIS A 278 21.63 0.37 -9.68
N TYR A 279 22.33 0.92 -8.70
CA TYR A 279 22.24 2.31 -8.30
C TYR A 279 23.55 3.01 -8.56
N ARG A 280 23.50 4.20 -9.18
CA ARG A 280 24.60 5.14 -9.30
C ARG A 280 24.22 6.39 -8.55
N ASN A 281 24.93 6.71 -7.48
CA ASN A 281 24.68 7.86 -6.63
C ASN A 281 25.79 8.89 -6.82
N VAL A 282 25.40 10.15 -6.92
CA VAL A 282 26.31 11.29 -6.96
C VAL A 282 26.02 12.18 -5.76
N SER A 283 27.00 12.31 -4.89
CA SER A 283 26.96 13.25 -3.78
C SER A 283 27.46 14.61 -4.22
N PRO A 284 26.78 15.71 -3.88
CA PRO A 284 27.17 17.06 -4.26
C PRO A 284 28.45 17.54 -3.58
N GLY A 285 28.80 17.02 -2.40
CA GLY A 285 29.96 17.45 -1.64
C GLY A 285 30.00 18.95 -1.41
N ASP A 286 31.07 19.64 -1.88
CA ASP A 286 31.23 21.09 -1.81
C ASP A 286 30.20 21.89 -2.61
N GLY A 287 29.40 21.24 -3.48
CA GLY A 287 28.29 21.86 -4.18
C GLY A 287 27.20 22.44 -3.27
N ILE A 288 27.12 21.97 -2.00
CA ILE A 288 26.18 22.50 -1.00
C ILE A 288 26.73 23.67 -0.18
N ALA A 289 27.86 24.26 -0.55
CA ALA A 289 28.53 25.33 0.23
C ALA A 289 27.63 26.55 0.55
N ASN A 290 26.59 26.77 -0.22
CA ASN A 290 25.62 27.86 0.00
C ASN A 290 24.40 27.44 0.82
N PHE A 291 24.34 26.20 1.33
CA PHE A 291 23.23 25.76 2.17
C PHE A 291 23.24 26.53 3.50
N LEU A 292 22.06 26.93 3.96
CA LEU A 292 21.91 27.73 5.16
C LEU A 292 22.42 27.00 6.41
N GLY A 293 23.36 27.62 7.12
CA GLY A 293 23.90 27.10 8.37
C GLY A 293 24.93 25.99 8.21
N ILE A 294 25.40 25.70 7.00
CA ILE A 294 26.45 24.69 6.80
C ILE A 294 27.82 25.22 7.22
N ASN A 295 28.65 24.34 7.77
CA ASN A 295 30.05 24.60 8.05
C ASN A 295 30.90 24.25 6.81
N GLY A 296 31.11 25.23 5.92
CA GLY A 296 31.79 25.03 4.65
C GLY A 296 33.22 24.52 4.75
N SER A 297 33.91 24.66 5.92
CA SER A 297 35.28 24.15 6.11
C SER A 297 35.33 22.62 6.27
N SER A 298 34.18 21.97 6.49
CA SER A 298 34.07 20.52 6.72
C SER A 298 33.49 19.79 5.50
N LEU A 299 33.24 20.49 4.38
CA LEU A 299 32.73 19.89 3.16
C LEU A 299 33.79 19.03 2.48
N ARG A 300 33.35 17.93 1.90
CA ARG A 300 34.17 17.02 1.09
C ARG A 300 33.94 17.28 -0.41
N PRO A 301 34.86 16.86 -1.28
CA PRO A 301 34.63 16.93 -2.72
C PRO A 301 33.43 16.06 -3.11
N SER A 302 32.74 16.43 -4.20
CA SER A 302 31.70 15.58 -4.77
C SER A 302 32.29 14.23 -5.21
N TYR A 303 31.54 13.16 -5.02
CA TYR A 303 31.97 11.81 -5.41
C TYR A 303 30.81 11.02 -6.02
N THR A 304 31.16 9.94 -6.70
CA THR A 304 30.18 9.02 -7.29
C THR A 304 30.37 7.63 -6.72
N ASP A 305 29.28 6.99 -6.38
CA ASP A 305 29.25 5.64 -5.86
C ASP A 305 28.30 4.74 -6.62
N HIS A 306 28.52 3.44 -6.54
CA HIS A 306 27.73 2.40 -7.21
C HIS A 306 27.35 1.30 -6.25
N THR A 307 26.06 0.95 -6.21
CA THR A 307 25.53 -0.18 -5.46
C THR A 307 24.87 -1.15 -6.42
N ASN A 308 25.15 -2.43 -6.29
CA ASN A 308 24.51 -3.50 -7.04
C ASN A 308 23.90 -4.50 -6.08
N LEU A 309 22.67 -4.90 -6.33
CA LEU A 309 22.00 -5.98 -5.61
C LEU A 309 21.53 -7.04 -6.61
N LEU A 310 21.75 -8.29 -6.27
CA LEU A 310 21.19 -9.42 -6.99
C LEU A 310 20.40 -10.28 -6.02
N ARG A 311 19.17 -10.60 -6.39
CA ARG A 311 18.30 -11.51 -5.65
C ARG A 311 17.85 -12.62 -6.58
N VAL A 312 17.96 -13.86 -6.12
CA VAL A 312 17.46 -15.05 -6.82
C VAL A 312 16.68 -15.89 -5.84
N ASN A 313 15.41 -16.09 -6.11
CA ASN A 313 14.49 -16.80 -5.22
C ASN A 313 13.80 -17.95 -5.96
N PRO A 314 14.33 -19.18 -5.90
CA PRO A 314 13.61 -20.38 -6.29
C PRO A 314 12.72 -20.88 -5.15
N TYR A 315 11.44 -21.12 -5.43
CA TYR A 315 10.52 -21.69 -4.46
C TYR A 315 9.47 -22.59 -5.11
N VAL A 316 8.77 -23.35 -4.28
CA VAL A 316 7.72 -24.28 -4.68
C VAL A 316 6.51 -24.11 -3.79
N ASP A 317 5.34 -23.97 -4.40
CA ASP A 317 4.05 -23.96 -3.74
C ASP A 317 3.32 -25.28 -3.94
N PHE A 318 2.83 -25.86 -2.85
CA PHE A 318 2.04 -27.09 -2.93
C PHE A 318 1.12 -27.31 -1.74
N LEU A 319 0.08 -28.09 -1.96
CA LEU A 319 -0.86 -28.50 -0.91
C LEU A 319 -0.50 -29.90 -0.39
N PHE A 320 -0.22 -30.01 0.91
CA PHE A 320 0.09 -31.28 1.54
C PHE A 320 -0.76 -31.51 2.81
N ARG A 321 -1.64 -32.53 2.80
CA ARG A 321 -2.52 -32.90 3.94
C ARG A 321 -3.34 -31.72 4.49
N GLY A 322 -3.80 -30.83 3.62
CA GLY A 322 -4.57 -29.64 4.01
C GLY A 322 -3.73 -28.48 4.54
N LEU A 323 -2.39 -28.59 4.42
CA LEU A 323 -1.45 -27.49 4.63
C LEU A 323 -1.07 -26.89 3.28
N ASN A 324 -1.17 -25.59 3.13
CA ASN A 324 -0.51 -24.88 2.03
C ASN A 324 0.95 -24.69 2.45
N ILE A 325 1.86 -25.13 1.64
CA ILE A 325 3.30 -25.07 1.90
C ILE A 325 3.94 -24.28 0.76
N HIS A 326 4.59 -23.22 1.14
CA HIS A 326 5.55 -22.49 0.35
C HIS A 326 6.93 -22.84 0.87
N ALA A 327 7.83 -23.26 0.00
CA ALA A 327 9.17 -23.67 0.41
C ALA A 327 10.20 -23.23 -0.63
N GLY A 328 11.09 -22.37 -0.22
CA GLY A 328 12.14 -21.81 -1.04
C GLY A 328 13.28 -21.24 -0.22
N PHE A 329 14.14 -20.53 -0.89
CA PHE A 329 15.19 -19.73 -0.29
C PHE A 329 15.51 -18.53 -1.19
N LEU A 330 15.94 -17.44 -0.59
CA LEU A 330 16.46 -16.28 -1.31
C LEU A 330 17.98 -16.27 -1.21
N TYR A 331 18.64 -16.30 -2.37
CA TYR A 331 20.04 -15.92 -2.48
C TYR A 331 20.15 -14.44 -2.78
N GLY A 332 20.88 -13.70 -1.94
CA GLY A 332 21.19 -12.29 -2.09
C GLY A 332 22.68 -12.07 -2.28
N TRP A 333 23.04 -11.13 -3.12
CA TRP A 333 24.40 -10.63 -3.27
C TRP A 333 24.37 -9.11 -3.32
N ASP A 334 25.28 -8.48 -2.58
CA ASP A 334 25.55 -7.07 -2.69
C ASP A 334 26.96 -6.81 -3.24
N GLY A 335 27.08 -5.75 -4.02
CA GLY A 335 28.33 -5.27 -4.58
C GLY A 335 28.42 -3.77 -4.43
N TYR A 336 28.85 -3.33 -3.26
CA TYR A 336 29.07 -1.92 -2.95
C TYR A 336 30.49 -1.50 -3.34
N SER A 337 30.67 -0.34 -3.96
CA SER A 337 31.96 0.09 -4.53
C SER A 337 32.64 1.24 -3.78
N ALA A 338 32.13 1.70 -2.63
CA ALA A 338 32.86 2.64 -1.80
C ALA A 338 34.12 2.01 -1.17
N ALA A 339 35.07 2.82 -0.79
CA ALA A 339 36.43 2.45 -0.44
C ALA A 339 36.57 1.31 0.59
N GLY A 340 36.56 0.06 0.13
CA GLY A 340 36.68 -1.12 0.96
C GLY A 340 35.70 -2.20 0.55
N THR A 341 35.78 -2.64 -0.66
CA THR A 341 35.04 -3.67 -1.38
C THR A 341 34.69 -4.93 -0.56
N ASP A 342 33.82 -4.84 0.40
CA ASP A 342 33.21 -6.00 1.01
C ASP A 342 32.02 -6.44 0.15
N LYS A 343 32.20 -7.54 -0.57
CA LYS A 343 31.14 -8.21 -1.32
C LYS A 343 30.54 -9.26 -0.40
N HIS A 344 29.24 -9.19 -0.17
CA HIS A 344 28.57 -10.13 0.71
C HIS A 344 27.63 -11.04 -0.07
N ASN A 345 27.57 -12.28 0.39
CA ASN A 345 26.63 -13.28 -0.10
C ASN A 345 25.72 -13.68 1.06
N TYR A 346 24.43 -13.72 0.80
CA TYR A 346 23.42 -14.00 1.79
C TYR A 346 22.53 -15.15 1.35
N PHE A 347 22.07 -15.92 2.33
CA PHE A 347 21.07 -16.96 2.11
C PHE A 347 19.99 -16.80 3.15
N TYR A 348 18.77 -16.58 2.69
CA TYR A 348 17.61 -16.41 3.55
C TYR A 348 16.63 -17.55 3.35
N PRO A 349 15.95 -18.01 4.41
CA PRO A 349 14.81 -18.88 4.24
C PRO A 349 13.70 -18.12 3.50
N ASP A 350 12.90 -18.84 2.75
CA ASP A 350 11.65 -18.38 2.18
C ASP A 350 10.65 -19.51 2.31
N VAL A 351 10.12 -19.67 3.52
CA VAL A 351 9.25 -20.77 3.90
C VAL A 351 8.01 -20.25 4.58
N MET A 352 6.85 -20.70 4.12
CA MET A 352 5.59 -20.44 4.79
C MET A 352 4.74 -21.71 4.84
N VAL A 353 4.12 -21.95 5.98
CA VAL A 353 3.13 -23.01 6.16
C VAL A 353 1.84 -22.39 6.65
N SER A 354 0.75 -22.63 5.95
CA SER A 354 -0.55 -22.13 6.35
C SER A 354 -1.61 -23.22 6.37
N LYS A 355 -2.57 -23.07 7.26
CA LYS A 355 -3.70 -24.00 7.43
C LYS A 355 -4.97 -23.26 7.70
N LYS A 356 -6.03 -23.68 7.02
CA LYS A 356 -7.39 -23.26 7.32
C LYS A 356 -8.05 -24.24 8.30
N LEU A 357 -8.69 -23.71 9.30
CA LEU A 357 -9.37 -24.41 10.40
C LEU A 357 -10.80 -23.90 10.52
N MET A 358 -11.63 -24.57 11.33
CA MET A 358 -13.01 -24.12 11.63
C MET A 358 -13.86 -23.86 10.37
N ASN A 359 -13.86 -24.78 9.42
CA ASN A 359 -14.54 -24.63 8.12
C ASN A 359 -14.09 -23.37 7.37
N ASP A 360 -12.79 -23.17 7.28
CA ASP A 360 -12.11 -22.05 6.63
C ASP A 360 -12.29 -20.67 7.31
N ASN A 361 -12.94 -20.62 8.48
CA ASN A 361 -13.13 -19.37 9.22
C ASN A 361 -11.87 -18.89 9.94
N LEU A 362 -10.94 -19.78 10.25
CA LEU A 362 -9.66 -19.45 10.88
C LEU A 362 -8.51 -19.91 9.99
N ALA A 363 -7.68 -18.98 9.54
CA ALA A 363 -6.44 -19.25 8.84
C ALA A 363 -5.26 -18.94 9.76
N LEU A 364 -4.38 -19.92 9.93
CA LEU A 364 -3.11 -19.75 10.65
C LEU A 364 -1.96 -19.89 9.66
N SER A 365 -0.95 -19.04 9.79
CA SER A 365 0.28 -19.17 9.02
C SER A 365 1.52 -18.91 9.89
N LEU A 366 2.58 -19.62 9.56
CA LEU A 366 3.92 -19.44 10.09
C LEU A 366 4.85 -19.24 8.92
N ALA A 367 5.66 -18.20 8.96
CA ALA A 367 6.64 -17.91 7.92
C ALA A 367 8.02 -17.64 8.52
N ALA A 368 9.04 -18.02 7.77
CA ALA A 368 10.41 -17.61 7.98
C ALA A 368 10.94 -17.09 6.64
N THR A 369 11.24 -15.81 6.60
CA THR A 369 11.67 -15.09 5.39
C THR A 369 12.90 -14.25 5.69
N GLY A 370 13.46 -13.60 4.69
CA GLY A 370 14.51 -12.62 4.85
C GLY A 370 14.82 -11.93 3.53
N GLY A 371 15.64 -10.90 3.56
CA GLY A 371 15.95 -10.12 2.38
C GLY A 371 17.03 -9.08 2.55
N LEU A 372 17.30 -8.39 1.46
CA LEU A 372 18.20 -7.25 1.36
C LEU A 372 17.42 -6.01 0.92
N GLU A 373 17.70 -4.88 1.54
CA GLU A 373 17.10 -3.58 1.22
C GLU A 373 18.21 -2.56 0.95
N ALA A 374 18.20 -1.93 -0.22
CA ALA A 374 19.11 -0.83 -0.52
C ALA A 374 18.63 0.46 0.13
N ASN A 375 19.51 1.12 0.90
CA ASN A 375 19.25 2.44 1.43
C ASN A 375 19.72 3.49 0.42
N THR A 376 18.82 3.89 -0.45
CA THR A 376 19.04 4.85 -1.53
C THR A 376 18.56 6.25 -1.15
N LEU A 377 19.01 7.29 -1.86
CA LEU A 377 18.51 8.64 -1.62
C LEU A 377 16.99 8.71 -1.78
N ASN A 378 16.46 8.00 -2.78
CA ASN A 378 15.02 7.95 -3.01
C ASN A 378 14.26 7.26 -1.85
N SER A 379 14.76 6.14 -1.34
CA SER A 379 14.14 5.45 -0.20
C SER A 379 14.22 6.29 1.09
N LEU A 380 15.36 6.92 1.33
CA LEU A 380 15.60 7.71 2.54
C LEU A 380 14.77 9.01 2.60
N ARG A 381 14.66 9.76 1.47
CA ARG A 381 13.86 10.99 1.44
C ARG A 381 12.36 10.76 1.70
N ILE A 382 11.84 9.59 1.30
CA ILE A 382 10.44 9.22 1.55
C ILE A 382 10.19 9.04 3.05
N VAL A 383 11.17 8.50 3.75
CA VAL A 383 11.11 8.31 5.20
C VAL A 383 11.33 9.62 5.93
N ASN A 384 12.40 10.33 5.59
CA ASN A 384 12.75 11.62 6.16
C ASN A 384 13.11 12.63 5.06
N PRO A 385 12.20 13.56 4.70
CA PRO A 385 12.46 14.55 3.67
C PRO A 385 13.56 15.57 4.05
N TYR A 386 14.03 15.56 5.30
CA TYR A 386 15.04 16.45 5.85
C TYR A 386 16.41 15.77 5.94
N ILE A 387 16.63 14.72 5.15
CA ILE A 387 17.93 14.04 5.05
C ILE A 387 18.98 14.96 4.44
N ASP A 388 20.22 14.77 4.86
CA ASP A 388 21.40 15.49 4.35
C ASP A 388 21.47 15.40 2.81
N PRO A 389 21.49 16.54 2.09
CA PRO A 389 21.68 16.52 0.66
C PRO A 389 23.05 15.96 0.23
N ASP A 390 24.06 15.95 1.13
CA ASP A 390 25.38 15.30 0.94
C ASP A 390 25.44 13.93 1.61
N PHE A 391 24.42 13.13 1.44
CA PHE A 391 24.29 11.84 2.10
C PHE A 391 25.28 10.78 1.53
N GLU A 392 25.68 9.82 2.35
CA GLU A 392 26.49 8.65 1.96
C GLU A 392 25.58 7.46 1.62
N PRO A 393 25.50 7.10 0.32
CA PRO A 393 24.73 5.94 -0.10
C PRO A 393 25.48 4.62 0.13
N GLY A 394 24.81 3.50 -0.11
CA GLY A 394 25.43 2.21 -0.33
C GLY A 394 25.28 1.20 0.78
N VAL A 395 24.77 1.59 1.94
CA VAL A 395 24.49 0.62 2.99
C VAL A 395 23.27 -0.21 2.63
N VAL A 396 23.40 -1.52 2.76
CA VAL A 396 22.37 -2.50 2.48
C VAL A 396 21.91 -3.12 3.79
N THR A 397 20.64 -2.91 4.14
CA THR A 397 20.04 -3.56 5.29
C THR A 397 19.73 -5.02 4.97
N SER A 398 20.23 -5.94 5.82
CA SER A 398 19.93 -7.37 5.76
C SER A 398 19.01 -7.77 6.89
N HIS A 399 17.99 -8.60 6.61
CA HIS A 399 17.04 -8.99 7.65
C HIS A 399 16.58 -10.45 7.54
N TYR A 400 16.20 -11.02 8.70
CA TYR A 400 15.47 -12.29 8.82
C TYR A 400 14.21 -12.03 9.61
N ASP A 401 13.08 -12.53 9.13
CA ASP A 401 11.77 -12.34 9.74
C ASP A 401 11.12 -13.69 10.03
N PHE A 402 10.68 -13.87 11.28
CA PHE A 402 9.88 -15.00 11.74
C PHE A 402 8.49 -14.49 12.08
N ILE A 403 7.48 -14.96 11.36
CA ILE A 403 6.14 -14.37 11.42
C ILE A 403 5.13 -15.47 11.75
N ALA A 404 4.29 -15.22 12.75
CA ALA A 404 3.09 -16.00 13.03
C ALA A 404 1.87 -15.10 12.83
N HIS A 405 0.97 -15.50 11.96
CA HIS A 405 -0.21 -14.73 11.63
C HIS A 405 -1.47 -15.59 11.78
N ALA A 406 -2.54 -15.01 12.34
CA ALA A 406 -3.85 -15.59 12.48
C ALA A 406 -4.90 -14.65 11.89
N ARG A 407 -5.72 -15.17 10.99
CA ARG A 407 -6.87 -14.47 10.43
C ARG A 407 -8.13 -15.21 10.77
N TRP A 408 -9.05 -14.56 11.45
CA TRP A 408 -10.29 -15.15 11.93
C TRP A 408 -11.51 -14.40 11.37
N THR A 409 -12.26 -15.05 10.50
CA THR A 409 -13.57 -14.61 10.05
C THR A 409 -14.62 -15.05 11.08
N ILE A 410 -14.84 -14.22 12.11
CA ILE A 410 -15.74 -14.50 13.24
C ILE A 410 -17.18 -14.60 12.74
N SER A 411 -17.55 -13.74 11.82
CA SER A 411 -18.85 -13.74 11.15
C SER A 411 -18.74 -13.12 9.76
N ARG A 412 -19.83 -13.13 8.99
CA ARG A 412 -19.87 -12.46 7.67
C ARG A 412 -19.57 -10.96 7.71
N LYS A 413 -19.65 -10.35 8.90
CA LYS A 413 -19.48 -8.91 9.12
C LYS A 413 -18.28 -8.58 9.97
N LEU A 414 -17.64 -9.56 10.58
CA LEU A 414 -16.58 -9.35 11.57
C LEU A 414 -15.38 -10.23 11.25
N GLU A 415 -14.25 -9.60 11.04
CA GLU A 415 -12.94 -10.22 10.82
C GLU A 415 -11.94 -9.68 11.84
N ALA A 416 -11.07 -10.54 12.33
CA ALA A 416 -9.97 -10.18 13.21
C ALA A 416 -8.68 -10.79 12.68
N ASN A 417 -7.58 -10.04 12.76
CA ASN A 417 -6.23 -10.49 12.45
C ASN A 417 -5.35 -10.29 13.67
N ALA A 418 -4.39 -11.17 13.84
CA ALA A 418 -3.34 -11.05 14.85
C ALA A 418 -2.01 -11.50 14.25
N GLU A 419 -0.95 -10.79 14.58
CA GLU A 419 0.40 -11.07 14.10
C GLU A 419 1.41 -10.96 15.23
N VAL A 420 2.35 -11.88 15.25
CA VAL A 420 3.55 -11.80 16.06
C VAL A 420 4.72 -12.01 15.12
N SER A 421 5.63 -11.05 15.06
CA SER A 421 6.85 -11.18 14.25
C SER A 421 8.09 -10.85 15.05
N TYR A 422 9.16 -11.59 14.77
CA TYR A 422 10.49 -11.35 15.31
C TYR A 422 11.47 -11.17 14.15
N SER A 423 12.09 -9.98 14.08
CA SER A 423 13.02 -9.60 13.03
C SER A 423 14.43 -9.45 13.60
N ILE A 424 15.40 -10.04 12.91
CA ILE A 424 16.84 -9.82 13.14
C ILE A 424 17.32 -8.95 11.99
N ARG A 425 17.79 -7.75 12.27
CA ARG A 425 18.17 -6.77 11.24
C ARG A 425 19.61 -6.32 11.45
N LYS A 426 20.38 -6.35 10.37
CA LYS A 426 21.73 -5.81 10.29
C LYS A 426 21.73 -4.54 9.46
N ASP A 427 22.52 -3.58 9.87
CA ASP A 427 22.59 -2.26 9.24
C ASP A 427 21.20 -1.63 9.07
N ASP A 428 20.34 -1.73 10.11
CA ASP A 428 19.00 -1.15 10.09
C ASP A 428 19.07 0.37 10.21
N LEU A 429 18.32 1.04 9.33
CA LEU A 429 18.34 2.49 9.20
C LEU A 429 17.76 3.20 10.41
N THR A 430 18.46 4.21 10.92
CA THR A 430 17.92 5.24 11.81
C THR A 430 18.46 6.61 11.39
N PHE A 431 18.00 7.68 12.04
CA PHE A 431 18.41 9.05 11.71
C PHE A 431 18.91 9.78 12.95
N THR A 432 19.89 10.67 12.77
CA THR A 432 20.40 11.57 13.80
C THR A 432 20.59 12.96 13.21
N LEU A 433 20.54 14.00 14.03
CA LEU A 433 20.85 15.36 13.60
C LEU A 433 22.30 15.43 13.15
N ASN A 434 22.52 16.01 11.97
CA ASN A 434 23.86 16.16 11.41
C ASN A 434 24.57 17.39 12.02
N PRO A 435 25.67 17.19 12.74
CA PRO A 435 26.38 18.29 13.41
C PRO A 435 27.08 19.26 12.45
N LEU A 436 27.20 18.91 11.17
CA LEU A 436 27.73 19.78 10.14
C LEU A 436 26.86 21.03 9.93
N TYR A 437 25.55 20.91 10.23
CA TYR A 437 24.58 21.99 10.08
C TYR A 437 24.30 22.67 11.43
N THR A 438 24.79 23.87 11.60
CA THR A 438 24.73 24.61 12.87
C THR A 438 23.32 24.92 13.36
N LEU A 439 22.34 24.90 12.46
CA LEU A 439 20.93 25.08 12.80
C LEU A 439 20.24 23.79 13.28
N ASN A 440 20.91 22.64 13.28
CA ASN A 440 20.35 21.33 13.66
C ASN A 440 19.02 21.01 12.95
N ASN A 441 18.97 21.29 11.67
CA ASN A 441 17.77 21.12 10.83
C ASN A 441 17.96 20.10 9.70
N VAL A 442 19.04 19.35 9.71
CA VAL A 442 19.35 18.33 8.70
C VAL A 442 19.71 17.03 9.41
N TYR A 443 19.30 15.91 8.82
CA TYR A 443 19.48 14.57 9.37
C TYR A 443 20.44 13.74 8.55
N SER A 444 21.32 13.02 9.21
CA SER A 444 22.12 11.95 8.62
C SER A 444 21.44 10.60 8.82
N ALA A 445 21.53 9.74 7.82
CA ALA A 445 21.23 8.33 7.96
C ALA A 445 22.36 7.66 8.73
N VAL A 446 22.03 6.84 9.72
CA VAL A 446 22.97 6.00 10.49
C VAL A 446 22.39 4.60 10.59
N TYR A 447 23.23 3.61 10.79
CA TYR A 447 22.86 2.21 10.71
C TYR A 447 23.25 1.45 11.97
N ASN A 448 22.37 0.54 12.42
CA ASN A 448 22.54 -0.25 13.64
C ASN A 448 22.08 -1.68 13.41
N ASP A 449 22.74 -2.60 14.09
CA ASP A 449 22.23 -3.95 14.26
C ASP A 449 21.16 -4.00 15.36
N LEU A 450 20.00 -4.56 15.07
CA LEU A 450 18.94 -4.67 16.06
C LEU A 450 18.03 -5.89 15.85
N ASN A 451 17.42 -6.31 16.96
CA ASN A 451 16.31 -7.26 16.95
C ASN A 451 15.01 -6.53 17.28
N ARG A 452 13.93 -6.89 16.58
CA ARG A 452 12.61 -6.29 16.77
C ARG A 452 11.55 -7.36 16.98
N LEU A 453 10.84 -7.30 18.09
CA LEU A 453 9.59 -8.03 18.31
C LEU A 453 8.41 -7.10 17.98
N THR A 454 7.51 -7.56 17.14
CA THR A 454 6.25 -6.86 16.84
C THR A 454 5.08 -7.75 17.24
N VAL A 455 4.11 -7.19 17.95
CA VAL A 455 2.83 -7.83 18.26
C VAL A 455 1.72 -6.90 17.80
N GLY A 456 0.92 -7.35 16.84
CA GLY A 456 -0.15 -6.58 16.24
C GLY A 456 -1.48 -7.31 16.28
N ALA A 457 -2.56 -6.55 16.37
CA ALA A 457 -3.93 -7.06 16.18
C ALA A 457 -4.80 -5.99 15.56
N ASP A 458 -5.69 -6.42 14.67
CA ASP A 458 -6.72 -5.56 14.10
C ASP A 458 -8.06 -6.29 13.98
N ILE A 459 -9.12 -5.50 13.98
CA ILE A 459 -10.49 -5.95 13.83
C ILE A 459 -11.23 -5.07 12.82
N ALA A 460 -11.97 -5.70 11.93
CA ALA A 460 -12.79 -5.03 10.94
C ALA A 460 -14.24 -5.49 11.06
N PHE A 461 -15.15 -4.53 11.16
CA PHE A 461 -16.59 -4.77 11.11
C PHE A 461 -17.16 -4.10 9.86
N VAL A 462 -17.81 -4.89 9.00
CA VAL A 462 -18.41 -4.43 7.76
C VAL A 462 -19.90 -4.76 7.78
N ASN A 463 -20.74 -3.73 7.84
CA ASN A 463 -22.19 -3.91 7.80
C ASN A 463 -22.75 -3.45 6.44
N ASP A 464 -22.83 -4.40 5.51
CA ASP A 464 -23.21 -4.16 4.12
C ASP A 464 -22.38 -3.01 3.49
N GLU A 465 -22.97 -2.19 2.66
CA GLU A 465 -22.28 -1.03 2.05
C GLU A 465 -22.39 0.24 2.92
N MET A 466 -23.08 0.18 4.07
CA MET A 466 -23.42 1.35 4.86
C MET A 466 -22.35 1.74 5.87
N LEU A 467 -21.73 0.77 6.54
CA LEU A 467 -20.82 1.03 7.65
C LEU A 467 -19.63 0.08 7.63
N THR A 468 -18.43 0.64 7.63
CA THR A 468 -17.19 -0.10 7.88
C THR A 468 -16.47 0.51 9.07
N LEU A 469 -16.17 -0.29 10.07
CA LEU A 469 -15.35 0.08 11.22
C LEU A 469 -14.09 -0.75 11.21
N ARG A 470 -12.93 -0.12 11.45
CA ARG A 470 -11.65 -0.80 11.62
C ARG A 470 -10.96 -0.22 12.85
N ALA A 471 -10.33 -1.10 13.61
CA ALA A 471 -9.47 -0.69 14.72
C ALA A 471 -8.33 -1.69 14.83
N GLY A 472 -7.13 -1.20 15.06
CA GLY A 472 -5.95 -2.05 15.23
C GLY A 472 -4.79 -1.28 15.82
N GLY A 473 -3.81 -2.02 16.29
CA GLY A 473 -2.61 -1.43 16.86
C GLY A 473 -1.48 -2.44 16.96
N HIS A 474 -0.30 -1.92 17.15
CA HIS A 474 0.92 -2.71 17.26
C HIS A 474 1.70 -2.27 18.50
N TYR A 475 2.31 -3.23 19.12
CA TYR A 475 3.34 -3.05 20.13
C TYR A 475 4.68 -3.54 19.58
N TYR A 476 5.72 -2.83 19.94
CA TYR A 476 7.05 -3.05 19.41
C TYR A 476 8.09 -3.03 20.52
N HIS A 477 8.98 -3.99 20.47
CA HIS A 477 10.11 -4.05 21.37
C HIS A 477 11.40 -4.18 20.57
N TYR A 478 12.33 -3.24 20.78
CA TYR A 478 13.62 -3.19 20.10
C TYR A 478 14.74 -3.53 21.04
N HIS A 479 15.69 -4.28 20.53
CA HIS A 479 16.93 -4.59 21.21
C HIS A 479 18.10 -4.33 20.24
N ILE A 480 18.86 -3.26 20.51
CA ILE A 480 20.06 -2.93 19.76
C ILE A 480 21.12 -3.93 20.16
N THR A 481 21.75 -4.56 19.20
CA THR A 481 22.76 -5.61 19.37
C THR A 481 24.16 -5.14 19.00
N ASP A 482 24.28 -3.92 18.44
CA ASP A 482 25.56 -3.33 18.09
C ASP A 482 26.24 -2.74 19.34
N ASP A 483 27.48 -3.16 19.59
CA ASP A 483 28.32 -2.72 20.69
C ASP A 483 29.23 -1.54 20.28
N THR A 484 29.11 -1.02 19.03
CA THR A 484 29.96 0.09 18.56
C THR A 484 29.55 1.41 19.21
N GLU A 485 30.52 2.11 19.79
CA GLU A 485 30.32 3.47 20.31
C GLU A 485 30.49 4.52 19.16
N PRO A 486 29.61 5.51 19.03
CA PRO A 486 28.46 5.77 19.89
C PRO A 486 27.31 4.82 19.58
N ALA A 487 26.78 4.18 20.63
CA ALA A 487 25.56 3.39 20.50
C ALA A 487 24.44 4.31 19.99
N TRP A 488 24.11 4.23 18.70
CA TRP A 488 22.99 4.95 18.13
C TRP A 488 21.72 4.38 18.76
N SER A 489 21.08 5.19 19.58
CA SER A 489 19.84 4.81 20.23
C SER A 489 18.76 4.52 19.19
N ASP A 490 17.69 3.93 19.65
CA ASP A 490 16.44 3.72 18.94
C ASP A 490 15.66 5.04 18.69
N TYR A 491 16.32 6.10 18.19
CA TYR A 491 15.72 7.43 17.97
C TYR A 491 14.58 7.39 16.95
N TYR A 492 13.49 8.13 17.18
CA TYR A 492 12.30 8.28 16.34
C TYR A 492 11.47 6.99 16.14
N ARG A 493 11.52 6.02 17.08
CA ARG A 493 10.78 4.76 17.05
C ARG A 493 9.73 4.71 18.16
N PRO A 494 8.43 4.58 17.90
CA PRO A 494 7.42 4.45 18.95
C PRO A 494 7.39 3.04 19.51
N ASP A 495 6.99 2.88 20.79
CA ASP A 495 6.74 1.56 21.37
C ASP A 495 5.44 0.94 20.87
N TRP A 496 4.48 1.77 20.53
CA TRP A 496 3.17 1.31 20.07
C TRP A 496 2.51 2.37 19.19
N ASP A 497 1.64 1.88 18.33
CA ASP A 497 0.71 2.70 17.57
C ASP A 497 -0.70 2.11 17.62
N PHE A 498 -1.70 2.94 17.43
CA PHE A 498 -3.09 2.56 17.32
C PHE A 498 -3.79 3.40 16.26
N LEU A 499 -4.61 2.73 15.45
CA LEU A 499 -5.44 3.31 14.40
C LEU A 499 -6.87 2.84 14.57
N ALA A 500 -7.84 3.76 14.46
CA ALA A 500 -9.24 3.41 14.33
C ALA A 500 -9.87 4.24 13.21
N SER A 501 -10.71 3.61 12.39
CA SER A 501 -11.43 4.32 11.33
C SER A 501 -12.89 3.88 11.23
N ALA A 502 -13.72 4.82 10.78
CA ALA A 502 -15.13 4.61 10.50
C ALA A 502 -15.47 5.21 9.13
N ASP A 503 -16.01 4.37 8.24
CA ASP A 503 -16.53 4.77 6.94
C ASP A 503 -18.04 4.57 6.95
N VAL A 504 -18.80 5.63 6.65
CA VAL A 504 -20.26 5.60 6.59
C VAL A 504 -20.73 6.06 5.23
N ASN A 505 -21.45 5.21 4.52
CA ASN A 505 -22.17 5.55 3.30
C ASN A 505 -23.66 5.69 3.64
N TYR A 506 -24.15 6.92 3.67
CA TYR A 506 -25.56 7.21 3.97
C TYR A 506 -26.32 7.52 2.69
N ASN A 507 -27.22 6.60 2.31
CA ASN A 507 -28.09 6.69 1.12
C ASN A 507 -27.35 6.95 -0.20
N ASP A 508 -26.11 6.46 -0.36
CA ASP A 508 -25.25 6.68 -1.53
C ASP A 508 -25.00 8.15 -1.91
N ARG A 509 -25.40 9.06 -1.03
CA ARG A 509 -25.24 10.51 -1.23
C ARG A 509 -24.25 11.15 -0.30
N TRP A 510 -24.16 10.67 0.92
CA TRP A 510 -23.26 11.20 1.92
C TRP A 510 -22.25 10.13 2.30
N LEU A 511 -21.00 10.41 2.06
CA LEU A 511 -19.89 9.59 2.51
C LEU A 511 -19.17 10.32 3.62
N PHE A 512 -19.02 9.66 4.76
CA PHE A 512 -18.28 10.16 5.89
C PHE A 512 -17.12 9.21 6.15
N HIS A 513 -15.96 9.76 6.35
CA HIS A 513 -14.78 9.05 6.84
C HIS A 513 -14.26 9.76 8.09
N LEU A 514 -13.98 9.01 9.11
CA LEU A 514 -13.33 9.46 10.34
C LEU A 514 -12.18 8.51 10.65
N GLU A 515 -10.99 9.05 10.90
CA GLU A 515 -9.81 8.30 11.30
C GLU A 515 -9.20 8.94 12.55
N GLY A 516 -8.91 8.10 13.54
CA GLY A 516 -8.13 8.47 14.73
C GLY A 516 -6.84 7.68 14.77
N ARG A 517 -5.73 8.35 14.99
CA ARG A 517 -4.40 7.72 15.11
C ARG A 517 -3.72 8.17 16.38
N LEU A 518 -3.20 7.19 17.13
CA LEU A 518 -2.38 7.41 18.31
C LEU A 518 -1.00 6.82 18.08
N LEU A 519 0.01 7.52 18.53
CA LEU A 519 1.40 7.09 18.43
C LEU A 519 2.10 7.38 19.74
N ALA A 520 2.80 6.39 20.28
CA ALA A 520 3.56 6.53 21.50
C ALA A 520 4.56 7.70 21.41
N LYS A 521 4.95 8.21 22.55
CA LYS A 521 6.08 9.13 22.64
C LYS A 521 7.34 8.48 22.06
N MET A 522 8.20 9.29 21.49
CA MET A 522 9.46 8.86 20.89
C MET A 522 10.60 9.63 21.52
N GLN A 523 11.78 9.04 21.51
CA GLN A 523 12.99 9.73 21.93
C GLN A 523 13.69 10.34 20.71
N GLY A 524 14.07 11.61 20.70
CA GLY A 524 14.90 12.31 19.73
C GLY A 524 16.37 12.32 20.10
N ASP A 525 17.19 12.93 19.25
CA ASP A 525 18.59 13.19 19.56
C ASP A 525 18.75 13.96 20.88
N ASN A 526 19.92 13.84 21.52
CA ASN A 526 20.24 14.55 22.75
C ASN A 526 19.26 14.33 23.91
N ASN A 527 18.63 13.13 23.99
CA ASN A 527 17.60 12.81 24.99
C ASN A 527 16.35 13.71 24.90
N GLU A 528 16.10 14.37 23.77
CA GLU A 528 14.86 15.08 23.54
C GLU A 528 13.70 14.09 23.43
N GLU A 529 12.65 14.29 24.23
CA GLU A 529 11.45 13.46 24.19
C GLU A 529 10.39 14.11 23.29
N LEU A 530 10.05 13.45 22.18
CA LEU A 530 8.93 13.85 21.33
C LEU A 530 7.63 13.36 21.96
N PRO A 531 6.67 14.26 22.25
CA PRO A 531 5.44 13.90 22.94
C PRO A 531 4.58 12.93 22.14
N MET A 532 3.71 12.21 22.84
CA MET A 532 2.70 11.35 22.23
C MET A 532 1.90 12.13 21.19
N ARG A 533 1.73 11.53 20.02
CA ARG A 533 0.96 12.09 18.93
C ARG A 533 -0.44 11.47 18.88
N TYR A 534 -1.45 12.33 18.79
CA TYR A 534 -2.81 11.93 18.48
C TYR A 534 -3.32 12.77 17.31
N GLY A 535 -3.81 12.11 16.28
CA GLY A 535 -4.36 12.73 15.09
C GLY A 535 -5.80 12.30 14.90
N ILE A 536 -6.66 13.24 14.52
CA ILE A 536 -8.03 12.96 14.09
C ILE A 536 -8.19 13.58 12.71
N ASN A 537 -8.50 12.76 11.73
CA ASN A 537 -8.77 13.16 10.36
C ASN A 537 -10.22 12.83 10.02
N ALA A 538 -10.88 13.66 9.25
CA ALA A 538 -12.21 13.38 8.77
C ALA A 538 -12.40 13.86 7.34
N SER A 539 -13.30 13.21 6.63
CA SER A 539 -13.78 13.73 5.36
C SER A 539 -15.29 13.54 5.21
N VAL A 540 -15.89 14.46 4.50
CA VAL A 540 -17.31 14.41 4.13
C VAL A 540 -17.41 14.64 2.63
N GLU A 541 -18.08 13.75 1.92
CA GLU A 541 -18.41 13.93 0.51
C GLU A 541 -19.91 13.89 0.31
N TYR A 542 -20.45 14.89 -0.37
CA TYR A 542 -21.83 14.95 -0.81
C TYR A 542 -21.92 14.71 -2.31
N ARG A 543 -22.49 13.60 -2.73
CA ARG A 543 -22.78 13.26 -4.12
C ARG A 543 -24.07 13.92 -4.57
N HIS A 544 -23.97 15.05 -5.28
CA HIS A 544 -25.11 15.74 -5.84
C HIS A 544 -25.80 14.90 -6.91
N ASN A 545 -25.00 14.31 -7.79
CA ASN A 545 -25.44 13.35 -8.81
C ASN A 545 -24.28 12.40 -9.16
N ARG A 546 -24.46 11.54 -10.18
CA ARG A 546 -23.42 10.56 -10.60
C ARG A 546 -22.15 11.21 -11.15
N ALA A 547 -22.19 12.46 -11.56
CA ALA A 547 -21.08 13.17 -12.17
C ALA A 547 -20.42 14.20 -11.26
N LEU A 548 -21.15 14.77 -10.31
CA LEU A 548 -20.70 15.89 -9.48
C LEU A 548 -20.85 15.55 -8.01
N SER A 549 -19.78 15.70 -7.24
CA SER A 549 -19.80 15.70 -5.79
C SER A 549 -18.99 16.87 -5.21
N PHE A 550 -19.27 17.20 -3.95
CA PHE A 550 -18.56 18.21 -3.16
C PHE A 550 -17.94 17.51 -1.97
N PHE A 551 -16.74 17.89 -1.60
CA PHE A 551 -16.06 17.29 -0.48
C PHE A 551 -15.45 18.34 0.46
N LEU A 552 -15.32 17.97 1.72
CA LEU A 552 -14.55 18.65 2.74
C LEU A 552 -13.58 17.65 3.36
N LEU A 553 -12.29 17.93 3.26
CA LEU A 553 -11.24 17.19 3.94
C LEU A 553 -10.78 17.98 5.16
N MET A 554 -10.56 17.28 6.25
CA MET A 554 -10.19 17.87 7.54
C MET A 554 -9.08 17.01 8.14
N ASP A 555 -7.85 17.51 8.10
CA ASP A 555 -6.69 16.83 8.69
C ASP A 555 -6.36 17.50 10.04
N ASN A 556 -5.94 16.69 11.00
CA ASN A 556 -5.55 17.13 12.35
C ASN A 556 -6.63 17.98 13.04
N LEU A 557 -7.86 17.45 13.12
CA LEU A 557 -8.97 18.07 13.84
C LEU A 557 -8.70 18.26 15.35
N ALA A 558 -7.74 17.54 15.89
CA ALA A 558 -7.28 17.72 17.27
C ALA A 558 -6.46 19.01 17.47
N PHE A 559 -6.07 19.68 16.38
CA PHE A 559 -5.24 20.89 16.37
C PHE A 559 -3.93 20.72 17.15
N GLN A 560 -3.47 19.49 17.33
CA GLN A 560 -2.20 19.19 17.97
C GLN A 560 -1.05 19.67 17.07
N ARG A 561 -0.10 20.41 17.64
CA ARG A 561 1.20 20.63 17.02
C ARG A 561 2.10 19.46 17.45
N TYR A 562 2.31 18.52 16.56
CA TYR A 562 3.12 17.35 16.81
C TYR A 562 4.40 17.40 15.97
N TYR A 563 5.38 16.61 16.38
CA TYR A 563 6.67 16.49 15.72
C TYR A 563 6.81 15.09 15.12
N TYR A 564 7.13 15.00 13.83
CA TYR A 564 7.59 13.76 13.23
C TYR A 564 9.08 13.56 13.48
N TRP A 565 9.81 14.68 13.40
CA TRP A 565 11.23 14.80 13.59
C TRP A 565 11.49 15.92 14.60
N ALA A 566 12.54 15.81 15.41
CA ALA A 566 12.94 16.90 16.29
C ALA A 566 13.11 18.20 15.50
N ASN A 567 12.70 19.31 16.05
CA ASN A 567 12.70 20.63 15.43
C ASN A 567 11.71 20.85 14.26
N TYR A 568 10.87 19.83 13.87
CA TYR A 568 9.94 19.93 12.77
C TYR A 568 8.47 19.86 13.24
N PRO A 569 7.92 20.96 13.78
CA PRO A 569 6.53 21.00 14.19
C PRO A 569 5.58 20.95 13.00
N SER A 570 4.49 20.18 13.13
CA SER A 570 3.45 20.11 12.11
C SER A 570 2.61 21.39 12.04
N GLN A 571 1.95 21.60 10.89
CA GLN A 571 0.80 22.51 10.81
C GLN A 571 -0.33 21.97 11.71
N LYS A 572 -1.15 22.89 12.25
CA LYS A 572 -2.38 22.53 12.95
C LYS A 572 -3.44 22.06 11.95
N GLY A 573 -4.72 22.19 12.26
CA GLY A 573 -5.79 21.70 11.38
C GLY A 573 -5.70 22.23 9.93
N LEU A 574 -5.73 21.32 8.96
CA LEU A 574 -5.81 21.60 7.53
C LEU A 574 -7.21 21.25 7.02
N PHE A 575 -7.90 22.21 6.40
CA PHE A 575 -9.23 22.06 5.86
C PHE A 575 -9.22 22.37 4.38
N ILE A 576 -9.67 21.43 3.55
CA ILE A 576 -9.74 21.58 2.09
C ILE A 576 -11.18 21.36 1.65
N LEU A 577 -11.80 22.39 1.07
CA LEU A 577 -13.10 22.31 0.43
C LEU A 577 -12.91 22.17 -1.08
N GLY A 578 -13.69 21.29 -1.70
CA GLY A 578 -13.53 21.05 -3.12
C GLY A 578 -14.71 20.37 -3.77
N LEU A 579 -14.52 20.08 -5.04
CA LEU A 579 -15.49 19.38 -5.87
C LEU A 579 -14.81 18.25 -6.67
N THR A 580 -15.58 17.23 -6.98
CA THR A 580 -15.21 16.12 -7.86
C THR A 580 -16.17 16.11 -9.04
N TYR A 581 -15.64 15.97 -10.24
CA TYR A 581 -16.41 15.90 -11.46
C TYR A 581 -15.94 14.76 -12.38
N THR A 582 -16.89 13.99 -12.88
CA THR A 582 -16.65 12.95 -13.89
C THR A 582 -17.49 13.25 -15.11
N ILE A 583 -16.91 13.25 -16.30
CA ILE A 583 -17.64 13.44 -17.54
C ILE A 583 -18.31 12.13 -17.92
N PRO A 584 -19.66 12.06 -17.99
CA PRO A 584 -20.34 10.86 -18.41
C PRO A 584 -19.99 10.54 -19.88
N HIS A 585 -19.50 9.36 -20.15
CA HIS A 585 -19.33 8.90 -21.53
C HIS A 585 -20.71 8.68 -22.16
N LYS A 586 -20.96 9.26 -23.36
CA LYS A 586 -22.21 9.07 -24.12
C LYS A 586 -22.35 7.67 -24.65
#